data_5ddbd6f942306e9f74490383567d2327
#
_entry.id   5ddbd6f942306e9f74490383567d2327
#
_cell.length_a   1.000
_cell.length_b   1.000
_cell.length_c   1.000
_cell.angle_alpha   90.00
_cell.angle_beta   90.00
_cell.angle_gamma   90.00
#
_symmetry.space_group_name_H-M   'P 1'
#
loop_
_entity.id
_entity.type
_entity.pdbx_description
1 polymer ?
#
loop_
_entity_poly.entity_id
_entity_poly.type
_entity_poly.pdbx_seq_one_letter_code
_entity_poly.pdbx_strand_id
1 'polypeptide(L)'
;MLLKISILIPAFKVTYLRKCLDSICKQSYDNWEAVVVDDCSPEDISSVVKSCNDNRIIYYRNKHNFGAVNVVDNWNKCLEYATGDYCICIGDDDVLPHDTLKLYAQYIGKYPSVNVFHARTILINQNDKPFYVTNARAEHESVYSLIRHRMNDEYQFVGDFCYKVSKLRELGGYIKFPLAWGSDDVTAYAMAEDSGIVNLIEPSFCYRVNTLSITNNGNIAIKINATNIQRAWFNDFFIRQSPQTLIDSLALDFIKCGINKYLDKKIVGYISIDIKKNWLHLFSWIFNRNKFGITKNMLLVGILKSFK
;
A
#
# COMPACT_ATOMS: atom_id res chain seq x y z
N MET A 1 -1.28 -9.08 28.43
CA MET A 1 -2.39 -8.24 27.91
C MET A 1 -2.87 -8.83 26.60
N LEU A 2 -4.17 -8.71 26.29
CA LEU A 2 -4.71 -9.12 25.01
C LEU A 2 -4.21 -8.14 23.94
N LEU A 3 -3.68 -8.63 22.82
CA LEU A 3 -3.16 -7.83 21.71
C LEU A 3 -4.22 -6.84 21.18
N LYS A 4 -3.93 -5.56 21.11
CA LYS A 4 -4.83 -4.55 20.53
C LYS A 4 -4.43 -4.21 19.09
N ILE A 5 -5.41 -4.20 18.16
CA ILE A 5 -5.18 -3.86 16.75
C ILE A 5 -5.92 -2.56 16.42
N SER A 6 -5.19 -1.58 15.87
CA SER A 6 -5.77 -0.33 15.35
C SER A 6 -6.03 -0.46 13.85
N ILE A 7 -7.24 -0.19 13.41
CA ILE A 7 -7.60 -0.08 12.00
C ILE A 7 -7.58 1.41 11.63
N LEU A 8 -6.65 1.80 10.78
CA LEU A 8 -6.42 3.16 10.33
C LEU A 8 -7.21 3.41 9.04
N ILE A 9 -8.11 4.39 9.05
CA ILE A 9 -9.00 4.68 7.92
C ILE A 9 -8.84 6.15 7.53
N PRO A 10 -7.94 6.44 6.57
CA PRO A 10 -7.82 7.77 5.97
C PRO A 10 -9.04 8.02 5.05
N ALA A 11 -10.10 8.63 5.59
CA ALA A 11 -11.38 8.76 4.93
C ALA A 11 -11.50 10.07 4.13
N PHE A 12 -12.10 9.97 2.94
CA PHE A 12 -12.42 11.12 2.10
C PHE A 12 -13.78 10.97 1.38
N LYS A 13 -14.26 9.74 1.16
CA LYS A 13 -15.51 9.46 0.43
C LYS A 13 -16.48 8.66 1.30
N VAL A 14 -17.76 8.98 1.21
CA VAL A 14 -18.82 8.24 1.93
C VAL A 14 -19.32 7.01 1.17
N THR A 15 -19.06 6.92 -0.14
CA THR A 15 -19.69 5.94 -1.05
C THR A 15 -19.65 4.51 -0.54
N TYR A 16 -18.50 4.06 0.01
CA TYR A 16 -18.34 2.70 0.55
C TYR A 16 -17.98 2.68 2.04
N LEU A 17 -17.77 3.86 2.66
CA LEU A 17 -17.34 3.98 4.04
C LEU A 17 -18.24 3.20 5.01
N ARG A 18 -19.57 3.23 4.82
CA ARG A 18 -20.48 2.45 5.67
C ARG A 18 -20.20 0.96 5.58
N LYS A 19 -19.95 0.42 4.40
CA LYS A 19 -19.62 -1.01 4.21
C LYS A 19 -18.27 -1.36 4.83
N CYS A 20 -17.29 -0.48 4.69
CA CYS A 20 -15.99 -0.59 5.34
C CYS A 20 -16.16 -0.72 6.86
N LEU A 21 -16.83 0.24 7.50
CA LEU A 21 -17.06 0.26 8.94
C LEU A 21 -17.91 -0.92 9.43
N ASP A 22 -18.96 -1.31 8.70
CA ASP A 22 -19.78 -2.50 9.02
C ASP A 22 -18.94 -3.78 9.03
N SER A 23 -17.94 -3.90 8.15
CA SER A 23 -17.04 -5.06 8.11
C SER A 23 -16.11 -5.12 9.33
N ILE A 24 -15.72 -3.97 9.84
CA ILE A 24 -14.89 -3.83 11.04
C ILE A 24 -15.72 -4.15 12.29
N CYS A 25 -16.93 -3.60 12.41
CA CYS A 25 -17.82 -3.89 13.54
C CYS A 25 -18.16 -5.38 13.66
N LYS A 26 -18.13 -6.14 12.54
CA LYS A 26 -18.42 -7.56 12.47
C LYS A 26 -17.21 -8.48 12.69
N GLN A 27 -16.04 -7.94 13.05
CA GLN A 27 -14.87 -8.78 13.32
C GLN A 27 -15.08 -9.71 14.49
N SER A 28 -14.62 -10.97 14.37
CA SER A 28 -14.69 -11.97 15.42
C SER A 28 -13.67 -11.81 16.55
N TYR A 29 -12.80 -10.83 16.46
CA TYR A 29 -11.83 -10.44 17.47
C TYR A 29 -12.23 -9.10 18.07
N ASP A 30 -12.32 -9.01 19.40
CA ASP A 30 -12.96 -7.87 20.07
C ASP A 30 -12.01 -6.73 20.45
N ASN A 31 -10.70 -7.00 20.63
CA ASN A 31 -9.76 -6.01 21.11
C ASN A 31 -9.16 -5.16 19.97
N TRP A 32 -9.97 -4.31 19.40
CA TRP A 32 -9.58 -3.39 18.33
C TRP A 32 -10.14 -1.98 18.55
N GLU A 33 -9.59 -1.05 17.83
CA GLU A 33 -10.13 0.28 17.59
C GLU A 33 -10.09 0.61 16.11
N ALA A 34 -10.98 1.47 15.63
CA ALA A 34 -10.92 2.04 14.28
C ALA A 34 -10.71 3.55 14.39
N VAL A 35 -9.61 4.03 13.83
CA VAL A 35 -9.24 5.45 13.79
C VAL A 35 -9.60 6.00 12.42
N VAL A 36 -10.72 6.71 12.33
CA VAL A 36 -11.20 7.35 11.11
C VAL A 36 -10.72 8.80 11.09
N VAL A 37 -9.83 9.14 10.16
CA VAL A 37 -9.37 10.52 9.95
C VAL A 37 -9.91 11.05 8.63
N ASP A 38 -10.92 11.89 8.73
CA ASP A 38 -11.52 12.63 7.63
C ASP A 38 -10.54 13.69 7.11
N ASP A 39 -10.11 13.55 5.87
CA ASP A 39 -9.17 14.49 5.23
C ASP A 39 -9.85 15.77 4.75
N CYS A 40 -10.63 16.42 5.62
CA CYS A 40 -11.39 17.61 5.31
C CYS A 40 -12.30 17.41 4.08
N SER A 41 -13.01 16.27 4.06
CA SER A 41 -13.91 15.90 2.96
C SER A 41 -15.05 16.89 2.80
N PRO A 42 -15.52 17.19 1.57
CA PRO A 42 -16.76 17.91 1.33
C PRO A 42 -18.00 17.06 1.66
N GLU A 43 -17.86 15.74 1.85
CA GLU A 43 -18.94 14.81 2.18
C GLU A 43 -19.05 14.62 3.71
N ASP A 44 -20.23 14.23 4.20
CA ASP A 44 -20.49 14.07 5.64
C ASP A 44 -20.02 12.72 6.18
N ILE A 45 -18.71 12.56 6.31
CA ILE A 45 -18.04 11.39 6.92
C ILE A 45 -18.54 11.20 8.38
N SER A 46 -18.70 12.30 9.14
CA SER A 46 -19.08 12.28 10.56
C SER A 46 -20.40 11.55 10.79
N SER A 47 -21.43 11.84 9.99
CA SER A 47 -22.75 11.20 10.11
C SER A 47 -22.67 9.68 9.82
N VAL A 48 -21.86 9.27 8.83
CA VAL A 48 -21.65 7.84 8.55
C VAL A 48 -21.00 7.13 9.73
N VAL A 49 -19.95 7.71 10.32
CA VAL A 49 -19.27 7.15 11.50
C VAL A 49 -20.22 7.04 12.69
N LYS A 50 -20.95 8.12 13.02
CA LYS A 50 -21.92 8.14 14.15
C LYS A 50 -23.01 7.08 13.98
N SER A 51 -23.43 6.82 12.74
CA SER A 51 -24.50 5.83 12.47
C SER A 51 -24.08 4.38 12.75
N CYS A 52 -22.78 4.08 12.92
CA CYS A 52 -22.30 2.75 13.31
C CYS A 52 -22.59 2.43 14.77
N ASN A 53 -22.73 3.43 15.63
CA ASN A 53 -23.05 3.30 17.07
C ASN A 53 -22.13 2.30 17.81
N ASP A 54 -20.81 2.34 17.48
CA ASP A 54 -19.77 1.55 18.12
C ASP A 54 -18.69 2.49 18.70
N ASN A 55 -18.48 2.43 20.02
CA ASN A 55 -17.56 3.31 20.74
C ASN A 55 -16.07 3.00 20.47
N ARG A 56 -15.76 1.91 19.80
CA ARG A 56 -14.41 1.56 19.34
C ARG A 56 -14.02 2.32 18.07
N ILE A 57 -14.97 2.98 17.39
CA ILE A 57 -14.72 3.81 16.22
C ILE A 57 -14.52 5.24 16.66
N ILE A 58 -13.32 5.77 16.46
CA ILE A 58 -12.91 7.10 16.88
C ILE A 58 -12.78 7.99 15.64
N TYR A 59 -13.44 9.14 15.63
CA TYR A 59 -13.46 10.05 14.48
C TYR A 59 -12.63 11.30 14.76
N TYR A 60 -11.78 11.64 13.81
CA TYR A 60 -11.06 12.91 13.75
C TYR A 60 -11.26 13.56 12.38
N ARG A 61 -11.11 14.89 12.32
CA ARG A 61 -11.17 15.63 11.08
C ARG A 61 -9.97 16.55 10.96
N ASN A 62 -9.30 16.51 9.81
CA ASN A 62 -8.20 17.42 9.49
C ASN A 62 -8.72 18.84 9.30
N LYS A 63 -7.90 19.83 9.65
CA LYS A 63 -8.21 21.26 9.40
C LYS A 63 -8.16 21.60 7.90
N HIS A 64 -7.30 20.90 7.16
CA HIS A 64 -7.08 21.07 5.72
C HIS A 64 -6.97 19.71 5.06
N ASN A 65 -7.39 19.64 3.80
CA ASN A 65 -7.21 18.45 2.97
C ASN A 65 -5.74 18.33 2.56
N PHE A 66 -5.12 17.18 2.80
CA PHE A 66 -3.77 16.86 2.31
C PHE A 66 -3.77 16.60 0.80
N GLY A 67 -4.89 16.13 0.27
CA GLY A 67 -5.07 15.82 -1.14
C GLY A 67 -4.38 14.53 -1.59
N ALA A 68 -4.72 14.08 -2.78
CA ALA A 68 -4.23 12.80 -3.31
C ALA A 68 -2.69 12.71 -3.39
N VAL A 69 -2.00 13.82 -3.64
CA VAL A 69 -0.52 13.84 -3.72
C VAL A 69 0.12 13.53 -2.38
N ASN A 70 -0.51 13.94 -1.30
CA ASN A 70 0.01 13.81 0.07
C ASN A 70 -0.83 12.85 0.92
N VAL A 71 -1.53 11.90 0.32
CA VAL A 71 -2.43 10.96 1.03
C VAL A 71 -1.72 10.18 2.15
N VAL A 72 -0.40 9.96 2.04
CA VAL A 72 0.41 9.32 3.09
C VAL A 72 0.47 10.17 4.36
N ASP A 73 0.32 11.49 4.27
CA ASP A 73 0.24 12.34 5.46
C ASP A 73 -1.04 12.02 6.26
N ASN A 74 -2.14 11.69 5.58
CA ASN A 74 -3.36 11.24 6.27
C ASN A 74 -3.20 9.83 6.87
N TRP A 75 -2.44 8.91 6.22
CA TRP A 75 -2.08 7.62 6.82
C TRP A 75 -1.30 7.82 8.13
N ASN A 76 -0.28 8.70 8.08
CA ASN A 76 0.53 9.03 9.24
C ASN A 76 -0.28 9.76 10.33
N LYS A 77 -1.27 10.57 9.91
CA LYS A 77 -2.19 11.20 10.86
C LYS A 77 -3.07 10.17 11.58
N CYS A 78 -3.55 9.15 10.90
CA CYS A 78 -4.23 8.03 11.55
C CYS A 78 -3.29 7.30 12.53
N LEU A 79 -2.02 7.08 12.17
CA LEU A 79 -1.03 6.42 13.02
C LEU A 79 -0.72 7.23 14.30
N GLU A 80 -0.77 8.57 14.25
CA GLU A 80 -0.60 9.41 15.45
C GLU A 80 -1.65 9.11 16.52
N TYR A 81 -2.89 8.85 16.11
CA TYR A 81 -4.01 8.57 17.03
C TYR A 81 -4.13 7.09 17.42
N ALA A 82 -3.41 6.18 16.76
CA ALA A 82 -3.45 4.75 17.04
C ALA A 82 -2.93 4.44 18.44
N THR A 83 -3.63 3.58 19.20
CA THR A 83 -3.23 3.14 20.54
C THR A 83 -2.98 1.63 20.61
N GLY A 84 -3.16 0.90 19.51
CA GLY A 84 -2.93 -0.54 19.42
C GLY A 84 -1.47 -0.93 19.35
N ASP A 85 -1.20 -2.20 19.62
CA ASP A 85 0.13 -2.82 19.49
C ASP A 85 0.52 -2.99 18.02
N TYR A 86 -0.48 -3.26 17.17
CA TYR A 86 -0.34 -3.41 15.72
C TYR A 86 -1.40 -2.54 15.01
N CYS A 87 -1.14 -2.21 13.74
CA CYS A 87 -2.09 -1.45 12.93
C CYS A 87 -2.18 -1.97 11.50
N ILE A 88 -3.36 -1.77 10.90
CA ILE A 88 -3.66 -1.99 9.48
C ILE A 88 -4.20 -0.67 8.93
N CYS A 89 -3.70 -0.20 7.78
CA CYS A 89 -4.24 1.00 7.11
C CYS A 89 -5.06 0.57 5.89
N ILE A 90 -6.36 0.78 5.92
CA ILE A 90 -7.27 0.38 4.83
C ILE A 90 -7.96 1.60 4.20
N GLY A 91 -8.30 1.49 2.92
CA GLY A 91 -9.11 2.51 2.24
C GLY A 91 -10.54 2.59 2.79
N ASP A 92 -11.16 3.76 2.64
CA ASP A 92 -12.58 3.99 3.01
C ASP A 92 -13.57 3.21 2.09
N ASP A 93 -13.05 2.48 1.12
CA ASP A 93 -13.78 1.65 0.16
C ASP A 93 -13.47 0.14 0.26
N ASP A 94 -12.53 -0.26 1.12
CA ASP A 94 -12.13 -1.65 1.31
C ASP A 94 -12.98 -2.38 2.36
N VAL A 95 -12.81 -3.70 2.46
CA VAL A 95 -13.59 -4.56 3.36
C VAL A 95 -12.69 -5.57 4.06
N LEU A 96 -12.88 -5.79 5.35
CA LEU A 96 -12.21 -6.85 6.11
C LEU A 96 -13.12 -8.07 6.22
N PRO A 97 -12.72 -9.28 5.76
CA PRO A 97 -13.36 -10.52 6.09
C PRO A 97 -13.54 -10.72 7.60
N HIS A 98 -14.58 -11.44 8.02
CA HIS A 98 -15.02 -11.59 9.41
C HIS A 98 -13.91 -11.98 10.41
N ASP A 99 -12.98 -12.85 10.01
CA ASP A 99 -11.94 -13.39 10.89
C ASP A 99 -10.56 -12.72 10.72
N THR A 100 -10.46 -11.62 9.95
CA THR A 100 -9.17 -10.97 9.63
C THR A 100 -8.36 -10.63 10.87
N LEU A 101 -8.94 -9.91 11.84
CA LEU A 101 -8.22 -9.50 13.04
C LEU A 101 -7.85 -10.69 13.94
N LYS A 102 -8.70 -11.71 13.99
CA LYS A 102 -8.41 -12.95 14.70
C LYS A 102 -7.22 -13.69 14.08
N LEU A 103 -7.18 -13.79 12.75
CA LEU A 103 -6.04 -14.39 12.04
C LEU A 103 -4.76 -13.61 12.31
N TYR A 104 -4.76 -12.28 12.19
CA TYR A 104 -3.59 -11.48 12.55
C TYR A 104 -3.14 -11.74 13.99
N ALA A 105 -4.07 -11.74 14.96
CA ALA A 105 -3.72 -12.01 16.37
C ALA A 105 -3.08 -13.39 16.55
N GLN A 106 -3.55 -14.43 15.84
CA GLN A 106 -2.98 -15.78 15.88
C GLN A 106 -1.57 -15.82 15.29
N TYR A 107 -1.35 -15.22 14.10
CA TYR A 107 -0.03 -15.19 13.45
C TYR A 107 0.97 -14.33 14.22
N ILE A 108 0.54 -13.20 14.80
CA ILE A 108 1.39 -12.36 15.68
C ILE A 108 1.82 -13.16 16.91
N GLY A 109 0.90 -13.91 17.53
CA GLY A 109 1.22 -14.79 18.66
C GLY A 109 2.22 -15.90 18.30
N LYS A 110 2.14 -16.45 17.07
CA LYS A 110 3.06 -17.46 16.55
C LYS A 110 4.44 -16.88 16.20
N TYR A 111 4.52 -15.62 15.74
CA TYR A 111 5.74 -14.95 15.29
C TYR A 111 5.96 -13.60 16.00
N PRO A 112 6.20 -13.58 17.33
CA PRO A 112 6.22 -12.34 18.13
C PRO A 112 7.39 -11.40 17.81
N SER A 113 8.44 -11.91 17.17
CA SER A 113 9.62 -11.13 16.75
C SER A 113 9.44 -10.44 15.39
N VAL A 114 8.39 -10.77 14.63
CA VAL A 114 8.15 -10.20 13.30
C VAL A 114 7.41 -8.88 13.41
N ASN A 115 7.82 -7.90 12.62
CA ASN A 115 7.29 -6.53 12.68
C ASN A 115 6.20 -6.25 11.64
N VAL A 116 6.05 -7.10 10.62
CA VAL A 116 5.10 -6.95 9.54
C VAL A 116 4.47 -8.28 9.11
N PHE A 117 3.17 -8.25 8.92
CA PHE A 117 2.35 -9.38 8.48
C PHE A 117 1.58 -8.96 7.23
N HIS A 118 1.37 -9.89 6.31
CA HIS A 118 0.75 -9.63 5.02
C HIS A 118 -0.47 -10.52 4.81
N ALA A 119 -1.61 -9.92 4.53
CA ALA A 119 -2.83 -10.62 4.17
C ALA A 119 -2.81 -11.09 2.71
N ARG A 120 -3.37 -12.25 2.45
CA ARG A 120 -3.75 -12.63 1.10
C ARG A 120 -5.03 -11.88 0.71
N THR A 121 -5.04 -11.27 -0.48
CA THR A 121 -6.07 -10.30 -0.87
C THR A 121 -7.08 -10.88 -1.87
N ILE A 122 -8.34 -10.56 -1.65
CA ILE A 122 -9.45 -10.78 -2.58
C ILE A 122 -9.71 -9.46 -3.30
N LEU A 123 -9.69 -9.44 -4.63
CA LEU A 123 -10.13 -8.28 -5.40
C LEU A 123 -11.65 -8.38 -5.60
N ILE A 124 -12.35 -7.34 -5.17
CA ILE A 124 -13.80 -7.21 -5.32
C ILE A 124 -14.14 -6.04 -6.25
N ASN A 125 -15.23 -6.16 -6.99
CA ASN A 125 -15.74 -5.08 -7.81
C ASN A 125 -16.62 -4.10 -6.99
N GLN A 126 -17.16 -3.07 -7.64
CA GLN A 126 -18.04 -2.07 -7.03
C GLN A 126 -19.33 -2.66 -6.40
N ASN A 127 -19.72 -3.88 -6.76
CA ASN A 127 -20.90 -4.59 -6.26
C ASN A 127 -20.52 -5.68 -5.24
N ASP A 128 -19.35 -5.61 -4.62
CA ASP A 128 -18.82 -6.57 -3.65
C ASP A 128 -18.58 -7.99 -4.21
N LYS A 129 -18.63 -8.20 -5.52
CA LYS A 129 -18.39 -9.51 -6.14
C LYS A 129 -16.89 -9.78 -6.27
N PRO A 130 -16.36 -10.88 -5.69
CA PRO A 130 -14.98 -11.27 -5.87
C PRO A 130 -14.73 -11.75 -7.30
N PHE A 131 -13.56 -11.42 -7.86
CA PHE A 131 -13.17 -11.85 -9.20
C PHE A 131 -11.69 -12.31 -9.29
N TYR A 132 -10.90 -12.07 -8.27
CA TYR A 132 -9.51 -12.52 -8.21
C TYR A 132 -9.07 -12.69 -6.75
N VAL A 133 -8.19 -13.65 -6.50
CA VAL A 133 -7.50 -13.84 -5.21
C VAL A 133 -6.01 -13.90 -5.47
N THR A 134 -5.22 -13.13 -4.71
CA THR A 134 -3.76 -13.14 -4.85
C THR A 134 -3.16 -14.51 -4.52
N ASN A 135 -1.97 -14.80 -5.04
CA ASN A 135 -1.29 -16.07 -4.78
C ASN A 135 -0.96 -16.24 -3.29
N ALA A 136 -0.97 -17.47 -2.82
CA ALA A 136 -0.39 -17.80 -1.52
C ALA A 136 1.15 -17.70 -1.61
N ARG A 137 1.78 -17.27 -0.53
CA ARG A 137 3.24 -17.15 -0.39
C ARG A 137 3.73 -18.08 0.71
N ALA A 138 5.05 -18.23 0.85
CA ALA A 138 5.61 -18.91 2.00
C ALA A 138 5.18 -18.20 3.30
N GLU A 139 4.83 -18.96 4.34
CA GLU A 139 4.30 -18.40 5.59
C GLU A 139 5.26 -17.38 6.23
N HIS A 140 6.57 -17.65 6.17
CA HIS A 140 7.60 -16.68 6.56
C HIS A 140 8.64 -16.56 5.45
N GLU A 141 8.97 -15.34 5.06
CA GLU A 141 9.94 -15.06 4.01
C GLU A 141 10.79 -13.82 4.33
N SER A 142 11.94 -13.71 3.65
CA SER A 142 12.81 -12.56 3.78
C SER A 142 12.27 -11.33 3.03
N VAL A 143 12.78 -10.14 3.36
CA VAL A 143 12.51 -8.91 2.60
C VAL A 143 12.87 -9.06 1.11
N TYR A 144 13.88 -9.84 0.80
CA TYR A 144 14.31 -10.07 -0.58
C TYR A 144 13.27 -10.87 -1.37
N SER A 145 12.64 -11.87 -0.75
CA SER A 145 11.53 -12.61 -1.35
C SER A 145 10.32 -11.69 -1.58
N LEU A 146 9.95 -10.87 -0.60
CA LEU A 146 8.89 -9.88 -0.71
C LEU A 146 9.10 -8.93 -1.90
N ILE A 147 10.32 -8.37 -2.07
CA ILE A 147 10.67 -7.50 -3.20
C ILE A 147 10.54 -8.25 -4.53
N ARG A 148 10.99 -9.51 -4.59
CA ARG A 148 10.90 -10.34 -5.82
C ARG A 148 9.44 -10.61 -6.24
N HIS A 149 8.53 -10.85 -5.29
CA HIS A 149 7.09 -10.98 -5.59
C HIS A 149 6.59 -9.73 -6.33
N ARG A 150 6.94 -8.55 -5.82
CA ARG A 150 6.54 -7.30 -6.46
C ARG A 150 7.18 -7.06 -7.82
N MET A 151 8.45 -7.46 -8.00
CA MET A 151 9.14 -7.40 -9.30
C MET A 151 8.53 -8.35 -10.35
N ASN A 152 7.84 -9.40 -9.92
CA ASN A 152 7.06 -10.31 -10.75
C ASN A 152 5.61 -9.83 -11.00
N ASP A 153 5.35 -8.52 -10.80
CA ASP A 153 4.04 -7.88 -10.99
C ASP A 153 2.91 -8.42 -10.08
N GLU A 154 3.24 -9.07 -8.95
CA GLU A 154 2.24 -9.47 -7.97
C GLU A 154 1.61 -8.25 -7.29
N TYR A 155 0.31 -8.33 -7.01
CA TYR A 155 -0.40 -7.26 -6.34
C TYR A 155 0.03 -7.11 -4.87
N GLN A 156 0.14 -5.87 -4.42
CA GLN A 156 0.31 -5.45 -3.04
C GLN A 156 -0.46 -4.14 -2.84
N PHE A 157 -1.12 -4.01 -1.70
CA PHE A 157 -1.94 -2.85 -1.35
C PHE A 157 -1.62 -2.42 0.08
N VAL A 158 -1.87 -1.17 0.43
CA VAL A 158 -1.63 -0.71 1.80
C VAL A 158 -2.40 -1.51 2.85
N GLY A 159 -3.62 -1.96 2.52
CA GLY A 159 -4.48 -2.75 3.40
C GLY A 159 -4.07 -4.21 3.57
N ASP A 160 -3.13 -4.71 2.77
CA ASP A 160 -2.59 -6.06 2.93
C ASP A 160 -1.70 -6.20 4.18
N PHE A 161 -1.17 -5.08 4.70
CA PHE A 161 -0.11 -5.12 5.68
C PHE A 161 -0.60 -4.75 7.08
N CYS A 162 -0.24 -5.58 8.05
CA CYS A 162 -0.38 -5.31 9.47
C CYS A 162 1.01 -5.07 10.07
N TYR A 163 1.22 -3.90 10.67
CA TYR A 163 2.51 -3.46 11.18
C TYR A 163 2.52 -3.36 12.69
N LYS A 164 3.64 -3.70 13.33
CA LYS A 164 3.91 -3.38 14.73
C LYS A 164 4.03 -1.86 14.90
N VAL A 165 3.13 -1.26 15.68
CA VAL A 165 3.00 0.20 15.79
C VAL A 165 4.28 0.86 16.31
N SER A 166 4.93 0.28 17.34
CA SER A 166 6.17 0.83 17.89
C SER A 166 7.26 0.91 16.82
N LYS A 167 7.43 -0.17 16.02
CA LYS A 167 8.45 -0.21 14.98
C LYS A 167 8.14 0.72 13.80
N LEU A 168 6.86 0.82 13.42
CA LEU A 168 6.45 1.75 12.37
C LEU A 168 6.66 3.22 12.80
N ARG A 169 6.45 3.54 14.09
CA ARG A 169 6.76 4.86 14.65
C ARG A 169 8.27 5.14 14.71
N GLU A 170 9.09 4.14 15.06
CA GLU A 170 10.56 4.26 14.99
C GLU A 170 11.06 4.56 13.57
N LEU A 171 10.39 4.01 12.55
CA LEU A 171 10.66 4.30 11.13
C LEU A 171 10.27 5.74 10.73
N GLY A 172 9.51 6.45 11.56
CA GLY A 172 8.94 7.76 11.26
C GLY A 172 7.56 7.70 10.61
N GLY A 173 6.89 6.53 10.63
CA GLY A 173 5.61 6.26 10.03
C GLY A 173 5.70 5.64 8.63
N TYR A 174 4.60 5.71 7.88
CA TYR A 174 4.56 5.29 6.48
C TYR A 174 5.49 6.16 5.63
N ILE A 175 6.36 5.54 4.84
CA ILE A 175 7.32 6.24 3.98
C ILE A 175 6.57 6.99 2.89
N LYS A 176 6.80 8.30 2.82
CA LYS A 176 6.03 9.20 1.96
C LYS A 176 6.59 9.29 0.55
N PHE A 177 5.81 8.81 -0.42
CA PHE A 177 6.00 9.09 -1.84
C PHE A 177 4.76 9.84 -2.38
N PRO A 178 4.94 10.72 -3.38
CA PRO A 178 3.80 11.43 -3.99
C PRO A 178 2.75 10.44 -4.52
N LEU A 179 1.46 10.71 -4.29
CA LEU A 179 0.32 9.82 -4.62
C LEU A 179 0.35 8.47 -3.90
N ALA A 180 1.11 8.33 -2.82
CA ALA A 180 1.43 7.04 -2.19
C ALA A 180 2.05 6.01 -3.16
N TRP A 181 2.61 6.44 -4.28
CA TRP A 181 3.00 5.57 -5.38
C TRP A 181 4.25 4.78 -5.06
N GLY A 182 4.09 3.63 -4.43
CA GLY A 182 5.12 2.75 -3.88
C GLY A 182 5.41 2.97 -2.39
N SER A 183 4.63 3.81 -1.69
CA SER A 183 4.75 4.00 -0.24
C SER A 183 4.43 2.74 0.54
N ASP A 184 3.39 2.01 0.14
CA ASP A 184 2.98 0.72 0.65
C ASP A 184 4.12 -0.31 0.51
N ASP A 185 4.63 -0.48 -0.71
CA ASP A 185 5.74 -1.38 -1.03
C ASP A 185 6.97 -1.08 -0.13
N VAL A 186 7.44 0.17 -0.16
CA VAL A 186 8.70 0.56 0.50
C VAL A 186 8.57 0.56 2.03
N THR A 187 7.41 0.92 2.58
CA THR A 187 7.16 0.80 4.01
C THR A 187 7.21 -0.67 4.44
N ALA A 188 6.58 -1.58 3.68
CA ALA A 188 6.63 -3.01 3.98
C ALA A 188 8.06 -3.57 3.90
N TYR A 189 8.86 -3.14 2.91
CA TYR A 189 10.27 -3.55 2.81
C TYR A 189 11.08 -3.09 4.02
N ALA A 190 10.96 -1.81 4.40
CA ALA A 190 11.68 -1.26 5.56
C ALA A 190 11.30 -1.97 6.86
N MET A 191 10.01 -2.31 7.04
CA MET A 191 9.54 -3.05 8.20
C MET A 191 9.98 -4.52 8.22
N ALA A 192 10.29 -5.10 7.05
CA ALA A 192 10.71 -6.49 6.90
C ALA A 192 12.24 -6.69 6.92
N GLU A 193 13.05 -5.60 6.94
CA GLU A 193 14.52 -5.70 6.83
C GLU A 193 15.13 -6.61 7.89
N ASP A 194 14.71 -6.49 9.15
CA ASP A 194 15.34 -7.20 10.28
C ASP A 194 14.78 -8.61 10.52
N SER A 195 13.46 -8.79 10.32
CA SER A 195 12.75 -10.00 10.77
C SER A 195 12.02 -10.75 9.67
N GLY A 196 12.12 -10.29 8.41
CA GLY A 196 11.30 -10.78 7.31
C GLY A 196 9.83 -10.40 7.48
N ILE A 197 8.98 -11.11 6.78
CA ILE A 197 7.53 -10.91 6.76
C ILE A 197 6.80 -12.24 6.93
N VAL A 198 5.67 -12.22 7.61
CA VAL A 198 4.77 -13.38 7.76
C VAL A 198 3.54 -13.18 6.89
N ASN A 199 3.26 -14.15 6.02
CA ASN A 199 2.11 -14.14 5.13
C ASN A 199 0.98 -15.01 5.69
N LEU A 200 -0.23 -14.47 5.77
CA LEU A 200 -1.44 -15.21 6.08
C LEU A 200 -1.81 -16.08 4.87
N ILE A 201 -2.12 -17.35 5.10
CA ILE A 201 -2.48 -18.29 4.03
C ILE A 201 -3.93 -18.05 3.58
N GLU A 202 -4.81 -17.76 4.53
CA GLU A 202 -6.23 -17.49 4.27
C GLU A 202 -6.40 -16.08 3.69
N PRO A 203 -7.28 -15.91 2.67
CA PRO A 203 -7.64 -14.59 2.18
C PRO A 203 -8.28 -13.73 3.28
N SER A 204 -7.64 -12.64 3.65
CA SER A 204 -7.97 -11.87 4.85
C SER A 204 -8.14 -10.37 4.60
N PHE A 205 -8.12 -9.92 3.35
CA PHE A 205 -8.37 -8.54 2.95
C PHE A 205 -9.15 -8.50 1.65
N CYS A 206 -10.11 -7.58 1.50
CA CYS A 206 -10.84 -7.34 0.26
C CYS A 206 -10.53 -5.94 -0.26
N TYR A 207 -9.73 -5.87 -1.32
CA TYR A 207 -9.44 -4.64 -2.05
C TYR A 207 -10.52 -4.34 -3.08
N ARG A 208 -11.12 -3.15 -3.04
CA ARG A 208 -12.15 -2.74 -4.00
C ARG A 208 -11.55 -2.07 -5.22
N VAL A 209 -11.74 -2.69 -6.37
CA VAL A 209 -11.39 -2.09 -7.66
C VAL A 209 -12.53 -1.18 -8.11
N ASN A 210 -12.28 0.13 -8.13
CA ASN A 210 -13.23 1.13 -8.60
C ASN A 210 -12.55 2.20 -9.47
N THR A 211 -13.35 2.96 -10.23
CA THR A 211 -12.87 4.00 -11.15
C THR A 211 -12.42 5.29 -10.44
N LEU A 212 -12.77 5.47 -9.18
CA LEU A 212 -12.54 6.68 -8.40
C LEU A 212 -11.20 6.67 -7.64
N SER A 213 -10.43 5.57 -7.73
CA SER A 213 -9.17 5.41 -7.00
C SER A 213 -8.07 6.35 -7.51
N ILE A 214 -7.15 6.74 -6.63
CA ILE A 214 -5.93 7.50 -6.98
C ILE A 214 -5.12 6.74 -8.04
N THR A 215 -5.12 5.41 -7.99
CA THR A 215 -4.43 4.54 -8.95
C THR A 215 -4.86 4.83 -10.39
N ASN A 216 -6.13 5.07 -10.63
CA ASN A 216 -6.67 5.32 -11.97
C ASN A 216 -6.56 6.79 -12.41
N ASN A 217 -6.58 7.74 -11.46
CA ASN A 217 -6.71 9.17 -11.76
C ASN A 217 -5.45 10.00 -11.46
N GLY A 218 -4.39 9.39 -10.92
CA GLY A 218 -3.17 10.11 -10.55
C GLY A 218 -2.37 10.63 -11.77
N ASN A 219 -1.78 11.82 -11.62
CA ASN A 219 -0.94 12.45 -12.65
C ASN A 219 0.28 11.60 -12.99
N ILE A 220 0.49 11.32 -14.27
CA ILE A 220 1.57 10.44 -14.78
C ILE A 220 2.96 10.98 -14.45
N ALA A 221 3.19 12.29 -14.59
CA ALA A 221 4.49 12.89 -14.26
C ALA A 221 4.83 12.72 -12.76
N ILE A 222 3.83 12.81 -11.88
CA ILE A 222 4.01 12.57 -10.44
C ILE A 222 4.32 11.08 -10.17
N LYS A 223 3.67 10.15 -10.87
CA LYS A 223 3.97 8.70 -10.75
C LYS A 223 5.39 8.38 -11.20
N ILE A 224 5.87 8.98 -12.29
CA ILE A 224 7.26 8.82 -12.74
C ILE A 224 8.23 9.38 -11.71
N ASN A 225 7.95 10.57 -11.16
CA ASN A 225 8.78 11.15 -10.10
C ASN A 225 8.84 10.25 -8.86
N ALA A 226 7.69 9.74 -8.39
CA ALA A 226 7.63 8.79 -7.28
C ALA A 226 8.44 7.51 -7.56
N THR A 227 8.39 6.99 -8.80
CA THR A 227 9.18 5.83 -9.22
C THR A 227 10.69 6.13 -9.19
N ASN A 228 11.11 7.35 -9.53
CA ASN A 228 12.53 7.76 -9.42
C ASN A 228 12.96 7.92 -7.95
N ILE A 229 12.07 8.42 -7.07
CA ILE A 229 12.33 8.46 -5.62
C ILE A 229 12.47 7.02 -5.08
N GLN A 230 11.61 6.09 -5.52
CA GLN A 230 11.73 4.67 -5.16
C GLN A 230 13.07 4.07 -5.62
N ARG A 231 13.58 4.45 -6.80
CA ARG A 231 14.91 4.06 -7.29
C ARG A 231 16.03 4.53 -6.34
N ALA A 232 15.97 5.80 -5.88
CA ALA A 232 16.94 6.32 -4.92
C ALA A 232 16.88 5.54 -3.60
N TRP A 233 15.67 5.24 -3.10
CA TRP A 233 15.50 4.43 -1.91
C TRP A 233 16.15 3.03 -2.04
N PHE A 234 16.03 2.37 -3.20
CA PHE A 234 16.69 1.08 -3.43
C PHE A 234 18.22 1.18 -3.41
N ASN A 235 18.81 2.29 -3.90
CA ASN A 235 20.25 2.49 -3.79
C ASN A 235 20.71 2.52 -2.32
N ASP A 236 19.97 3.26 -1.46
CA ASP A 236 20.25 3.32 -0.03
C ASP A 236 19.98 1.98 0.65
N PHE A 237 18.91 1.29 0.26
CA PHE A 237 18.61 -0.06 0.73
C PHE A 237 19.77 -1.01 0.47
N PHE A 238 20.32 -1.05 -0.74
CA PHE A 238 21.40 -1.97 -1.09
C PHE A 238 22.70 -1.75 -0.31
N ILE A 239 22.98 -0.51 0.11
CA ILE A 239 24.19 -0.18 0.90
C ILE A 239 24.13 -0.80 2.30
N ARG A 240 22.93 -0.83 2.91
CA ARG A 240 22.75 -1.33 4.29
C ARG A 240 22.43 -2.82 4.40
N GLN A 241 22.28 -3.52 3.26
CA GLN A 241 21.93 -4.94 3.29
C GLN A 241 23.14 -5.84 3.53
N SER A 242 22.97 -6.80 4.45
CA SER A 242 23.95 -7.83 4.78
C SER A 242 23.26 -9.19 4.93
N PRO A 243 22.95 -9.88 3.81
CA PRO A 243 22.23 -11.15 3.84
C PRO A 243 23.02 -12.22 4.60
N GLN A 244 22.34 -12.98 5.47
CA GLN A 244 22.95 -13.98 6.34
C GLN A 244 22.94 -15.38 5.73
N THR A 245 22.13 -15.63 4.70
CA THR A 245 22.03 -16.91 4.02
C THR A 245 22.45 -16.81 2.56
N LEU A 246 22.90 -17.93 1.98
CA LEU A 246 23.21 -18.00 0.54
C LEU A 246 21.98 -17.65 -0.30
N ILE A 247 20.79 -18.11 0.09
CA ILE A 247 19.53 -17.87 -0.63
C ILE A 247 19.23 -16.37 -0.65
N ASP A 248 19.38 -15.68 0.49
CA ASP A 248 19.15 -14.24 0.57
C ASP A 248 20.20 -13.43 -0.20
N SER A 249 21.46 -13.90 -0.20
CA SER A 249 22.53 -13.29 -1.02
C SER A 249 22.20 -13.36 -2.51
N LEU A 250 21.83 -14.54 -2.99
CA LEU A 250 21.42 -14.73 -4.39
C LEU A 250 20.15 -13.92 -4.75
N ALA A 251 19.19 -13.83 -3.81
CA ALA A 251 17.99 -13.04 -4.02
C ALA A 251 18.30 -11.53 -4.09
N LEU A 252 19.21 -11.04 -3.23
CA LEU A 252 19.66 -9.64 -3.25
C LEU A 252 20.40 -9.32 -4.55
N ASP A 253 21.28 -10.20 -5.04
CA ASP A 253 21.96 -10.00 -6.31
C ASP A 253 21.00 -9.97 -7.49
N PHE A 254 19.99 -10.84 -7.48
CA PHE A 254 18.91 -10.81 -8.48
C PHE A 254 18.17 -9.47 -8.47
N ILE A 255 17.83 -8.94 -7.27
CA ILE A 255 17.17 -7.65 -7.12
C ILE A 255 18.06 -6.53 -7.64
N LYS A 256 19.33 -6.48 -7.22
CA LYS A 256 20.31 -5.46 -7.68
C LYS A 256 20.42 -5.42 -9.20
N CYS A 257 20.48 -6.58 -9.84
CA CYS A 257 20.56 -6.68 -11.31
C CYS A 257 19.26 -6.28 -12.02
N GLY A 258 18.09 -6.54 -11.41
CA GLY A 258 16.79 -6.46 -12.07
C GLY A 258 15.97 -5.22 -11.76
N ILE A 259 16.17 -4.59 -10.59
CA ILE A 259 15.26 -3.56 -10.08
C ILE A 259 15.15 -2.33 -11.00
N ASN A 260 16.24 -1.86 -11.56
CA ASN A 260 16.23 -0.73 -12.47
C ASN A 260 15.41 -1.02 -13.73
N LYS A 261 15.55 -2.22 -14.29
CA LYS A 261 14.75 -2.66 -15.44
C LYS A 261 13.25 -2.77 -15.11
N TYR A 262 12.93 -3.23 -13.90
CA TYR A 262 11.55 -3.28 -13.40
C TYR A 262 10.94 -1.87 -13.28
N LEU A 263 11.65 -0.92 -12.67
CA LEU A 263 11.20 0.46 -12.54
C LEU A 263 11.08 1.16 -13.90
N ASP A 264 12.02 0.92 -14.82
CA ASP A 264 11.93 1.42 -16.20
C ASP A 264 10.71 0.86 -16.94
N LYS A 265 10.38 -0.41 -16.75
CA LYS A 265 9.15 -1.04 -17.30
C LYS A 265 7.89 -0.33 -16.81
N LYS A 266 7.83 0.06 -15.52
CA LYS A 266 6.72 0.85 -14.95
C LYS A 266 6.62 2.21 -15.63
N ILE A 267 7.73 2.96 -15.71
CA ILE A 267 7.78 4.29 -16.35
C ILE A 267 7.32 4.21 -17.82
N VAL A 268 7.83 3.23 -18.57
CA VAL A 268 7.41 2.97 -19.96
C VAL A 268 5.90 2.71 -20.06
N GLY A 269 5.34 1.94 -19.12
CA GLY A 269 3.90 1.71 -19.03
C GLY A 269 3.10 3.01 -18.82
N TYR A 270 3.56 3.89 -17.93
CA TYR A 270 2.90 5.18 -17.68
C TYR A 270 2.93 6.09 -18.91
N ILE A 271 4.08 6.20 -19.58
CA ILE A 271 4.23 6.97 -20.81
C ILE A 271 3.28 6.45 -21.91
N SER A 272 3.23 5.11 -22.07
CA SER A 272 2.35 4.46 -23.06
C SER A 272 0.87 4.78 -22.81
N ILE A 273 0.41 4.69 -21.54
CA ILE A 273 -0.98 5.02 -21.16
C ILE A 273 -1.28 6.49 -21.44
N ASP A 274 -0.35 7.39 -21.14
CA ASP A 274 -0.53 8.82 -21.32
C ASP A 274 -0.60 9.22 -22.81
N ILE A 275 0.28 8.67 -23.65
CA ILE A 275 0.24 8.86 -25.10
C ILE A 275 -1.04 8.27 -25.70
N LYS A 276 -1.48 7.10 -25.22
CA LYS A 276 -2.74 6.47 -25.67
C LYS A 276 -3.96 7.32 -25.36
N LYS A 277 -3.97 8.05 -24.22
CA LYS A 277 -5.02 9.00 -23.87
C LYS A 277 -5.01 10.24 -24.77
N ASN A 278 -3.84 10.78 -25.07
CA ASN A 278 -3.65 11.93 -25.92
C ASN A 278 -2.26 11.90 -26.57
N TRP A 279 -2.19 11.65 -27.87
CA TRP A 279 -0.93 11.54 -28.62
C TRP A 279 -0.08 12.83 -28.57
N LEU A 280 -0.68 14.01 -28.34
CA LEU A 280 0.06 15.27 -28.18
C LEU A 280 0.99 15.27 -26.97
N HIS A 281 0.71 14.44 -25.96
CA HIS A 281 1.59 14.29 -24.77
C HIS A 281 2.96 13.73 -25.14
N LEU A 282 3.10 13.07 -26.31
CA LEU A 282 4.40 12.63 -26.82
C LEU A 282 5.42 13.77 -26.92
N PHE A 283 5.00 14.94 -27.42
CA PHE A 283 5.90 16.10 -27.52
C PHE A 283 6.37 16.56 -26.14
N SER A 284 5.48 16.57 -25.15
CA SER A 284 5.82 16.88 -23.76
C SER A 284 6.88 15.90 -23.22
N TRP A 285 6.72 14.60 -23.48
CA TRP A 285 7.71 13.60 -23.04
C TRP A 285 9.05 13.72 -23.76
N ILE A 286 9.07 14.07 -25.05
CA ILE A 286 10.31 14.33 -25.79
C ILE A 286 11.08 15.50 -25.17
N PHE A 287 10.41 16.63 -24.91
CA PHE A 287 11.04 17.83 -24.38
C PHE A 287 11.48 17.66 -22.92
N ASN A 288 10.69 16.97 -22.09
CA ASN A 288 10.94 16.81 -20.66
C ASN A 288 11.68 15.52 -20.28
N ARG A 289 12.10 14.69 -21.24
CA ARG A 289 12.69 13.37 -20.98
C ARG A 289 13.85 13.39 -19.99
N ASN A 290 14.75 14.38 -20.11
CA ASN A 290 15.92 14.50 -19.23
C ASN A 290 15.51 14.82 -17.78
N LYS A 291 14.49 15.68 -17.60
CA LYS A 291 13.94 16.04 -16.27
C LYS A 291 13.42 14.80 -15.52
N PHE A 292 12.86 13.84 -16.22
CA PHE A 292 12.27 12.64 -15.65
C PHE A 292 13.17 11.39 -15.73
N GLY A 293 14.43 11.54 -16.20
CA GLY A 293 15.34 10.39 -16.36
C GLY A 293 14.91 9.40 -17.44
N ILE A 294 14.10 9.84 -18.42
CA ILE A 294 13.57 8.98 -19.49
C ILE A 294 14.61 8.87 -20.59
N THR A 295 15.11 7.66 -20.87
CA THR A 295 16.03 7.41 -21.98
C THR A 295 15.29 7.44 -23.33
N LYS A 296 16.04 7.61 -24.42
CA LYS A 296 15.47 7.54 -25.79
C LYS A 296 14.79 6.19 -26.03
N ASN A 297 15.40 5.10 -25.53
CA ASN A 297 14.86 3.74 -25.69
C ASN A 297 13.55 3.56 -24.91
N MET A 298 13.46 4.05 -23.67
CA MET A 298 12.22 4.01 -22.89
C MET A 298 11.08 4.74 -23.59
N LEU A 299 11.37 5.92 -24.17
CA LEU A 299 10.38 6.70 -24.92
C LEU A 299 9.91 5.95 -26.16
N LEU A 300 10.85 5.40 -26.95
CA LEU A 300 10.53 4.60 -28.15
C LEU A 300 9.64 3.40 -27.80
N VAL A 301 10.00 2.65 -26.78
CA VAL A 301 9.20 1.49 -26.32
C VAL A 301 7.82 1.95 -25.82
N GLY A 302 7.73 3.07 -25.12
CA GLY A 302 6.46 3.66 -24.67
C GLY A 302 5.54 4.03 -25.84
N ILE A 303 6.09 4.63 -26.91
CA ILE A 303 5.38 4.93 -28.15
C ILE A 303 4.87 3.64 -28.80
N LEU A 304 5.75 2.66 -29.02
CA LEU A 304 5.36 1.39 -29.65
C LEU A 304 4.25 0.65 -28.88
N LYS A 305 4.27 0.72 -27.54
CA LYS A 305 3.23 0.13 -26.68
C LYS A 305 1.91 0.89 -26.73
N SER A 306 1.92 2.20 -27.01
CA SER A 306 0.69 2.99 -27.07
C SER A 306 -0.19 2.66 -28.29
N PHE A 307 0.36 2.01 -29.31
CA PHE A 307 -0.37 1.54 -30.50
C PHE A 307 -0.94 0.11 -30.37
N LYS A 308 -0.61 -0.58 -29.26
CA LYS A 308 -1.20 -1.90 -28.92
C LYS A 308 -2.34 -1.71 -27.92
#